data_ee4ab8028bf81a7a4048b30fa3ce0d95
#
_entry.id   ee4ab8028bf81a7a4048b30fa3ce0d95
#
_cell.length_a   1.000
_cell.length_b   1.000
_cell.length_c   1.000
_cell.angle_alpha   90.00
_cell.angle_beta   90.00
_cell.angle_gamma   90.00
#
_symmetry.space_group_name_H-M   'P 1'
#
loop_
_entity.id
_entity.type
_entity.pdbx_description
1 polymer ?
#
loop_
_entity_poly.entity_id
_entity_poly.type
_entity_poly.pdbx_seq_one_letter_code
_entity_poly.pdbx_strand_id
1 'polypeptide(L)' 'MEMKELVHEIVTKLVDFPEDVNVKEVTGEKTSVIELSVAQSDIGKVIGKKGRTANAIRNILSAASAKIGKRYVLEITE' A
#
# COMPACT_ATOMS: atom_id res chain seq x y z
N MET A 1 -11.68 2.03 9.60
CA MET A 1 -10.64 1.18 9.00
C MET A 1 -9.31 1.93 8.93
N GLU A 2 -8.26 1.33 9.41
CA GLU A 2 -6.94 1.95 9.33
C GLU A 2 -6.38 1.82 7.91
N MET A 3 -5.47 2.75 7.55
CA MET A 3 -4.90 2.76 6.21
C MET A 3 -4.15 1.47 5.89
N LYS A 4 -3.41 0.92 6.85
CA LYS A 4 -2.69 -0.33 6.61
C LYS A 4 -3.63 -1.51 6.37
N GLU A 5 -4.78 -1.53 7.03
CA GLU A 5 -5.79 -2.55 6.80
C GLU A 5 -6.37 -2.42 5.39
N LEU A 6 -6.63 -1.21 4.95
CA LEU A 6 -7.15 -0.96 3.61
C LEU A 6 -6.15 -1.43 2.55
N VAL A 7 -4.88 -1.10 2.70
CA VAL A 7 -3.84 -1.54 1.76
C VAL A 7 -3.75 -3.07 1.75
N HIS A 8 -3.77 -3.70 2.92
CA HIS A 8 -3.74 -5.15 3.03
C HIS A 8 -4.92 -5.79 2.30
N GLU A 9 -6.12 -5.28 2.49
CA GLU A 9 -7.32 -5.78 1.82
C GLU A 9 -7.21 -5.69 0.30
N ILE A 10 -6.73 -4.56 -0.20
CA ILE A 10 -6.58 -4.38 -1.65
C ILE A 10 -5.55 -5.35 -2.19
N VAL A 11 -4.38 -5.40 -1.57
CA VAL A 11 -3.25 -6.15 -2.10
C VAL A 11 -3.47 -7.66 -2.03
N THR A 12 -4.08 -8.17 -0.96
CA THR A 12 -4.35 -9.60 -0.85
C THR A 12 -5.27 -10.12 -1.95
N LYS A 13 -6.05 -9.25 -2.55
CA LYS A 13 -6.93 -9.63 -3.65
C LYS A 13 -6.24 -9.59 -5.02
N LEU A 14 -5.04 -9.03 -5.09
CA LEU A 14 -4.30 -8.89 -6.35
C LEU A 14 -3.22 -9.95 -6.54
N VAL A 15 -2.71 -10.50 -5.45
CA VAL A 15 -1.52 -11.34 -5.47
C VAL A 15 -1.87 -12.83 -5.45
N ASP A 16 -0.89 -13.65 -5.87
CA ASP A 16 -1.04 -15.11 -5.82
C ASP A 16 -0.73 -15.69 -4.45
N PHE A 17 0.09 -14.98 -3.66
CA PHE A 17 0.52 -15.43 -2.33
C PHE A 17 0.08 -14.43 -1.25
N PRO A 18 -1.24 -14.38 -0.95
CA PRO A 18 -1.75 -13.42 0.03
C PRO A 18 -1.19 -13.63 1.44
N GLU A 19 -0.78 -14.85 1.77
CA GLU A 19 -0.17 -15.14 3.06
C GLU A 19 1.20 -14.48 3.24
N ASP A 20 1.83 -14.06 2.14
CA ASP A 20 3.12 -13.38 2.18
C ASP A 20 2.98 -11.85 2.20
N VAL A 21 1.76 -11.33 2.17
CA VAL A 21 1.53 -9.90 2.24
C VAL A 21 1.72 -9.42 3.67
N ASN A 22 2.59 -8.44 3.84
CA ASN A 22 2.84 -7.83 5.13
C ASN A 22 2.81 -6.31 4.98
N VAL A 23 2.06 -5.65 5.83
CA VAL A 23 1.91 -4.20 5.80
C VAL A 23 2.28 -3.64 7.16
N LYS A 24 3.21 -2.69 7.17
CA LYS A 24 3.61 -1.98 8.37
C LYS A 24 3.35 -0.50 8.19
N GLU A 25 3.07 0.18 9.26
CA GLU A 25 2.94 1.62 9.25
C GLU A 25 3.98 2.22 10.18
N VAL A 26 4.82 3.11 9.63
CA VAL A 26 5.76 3.90 10.41
C VAL A 26 5.14 5.28 10.56
N THR A 27 4.67 5.58 11.75
CA THR A 27 3.90 6.80 12.01
C THR A 27 4.81 7.93 12.46
N GLY A 28 4.80 9.03 11.69
CA GLY A 28 5.41 10.27 12.11
C GLY A 28 4.35 11.28 12.53
N GLU A 29 4.76 12.48 12.87
CA GLU A 29 3.86 13.51 13.35
C GLU A 29 2.86 13.95 12.27
N LYS A 30 3.36 14.19 11.05
CA LYS A 30 2.53 14.66 9.93
C LYS A 30 2.49 13.69 8.77
N THR A 31 3.37 12.68 8.77
CA THR A 31 3.51 11.74 7.69
C THR A 31 3.58 10.32 8.24
N SER A 32 2.86 9.41 7.61
CA SER A 32 2.98 7.99 7.88
C SER A 32 3.45 7.29 6.62
N VAL A 33 4.36 6.34 6.78
CA VAL A 33 4.84 5.52 5.68
C VAL A 33 4.19 4.14 5.81
N ILE A 34 3.49 3.74 4.78
CA ILE A 34 2.92 2.39 4.69
C ILE A 34 3.93 1.54 3.94
N GLU A 35 4.55 0.61 4.65
CA GLU A 35 5.53 -0.31 4.07
C GLU A 35 4.85 -1.60 3.70
N LEU A 36 4.77 -1.87 2.42
CA LEU A 36 4.12 -3.04 1.88
C LEU A 36 5.17 -4.03 1.39
N SER A 37 5.09 -5.25 1.88
CA SER A 37 5.96 -6.35 1.46
C SER A 37 5.09 -7.48 0.89
N VAL A 38 5.52 -8.04 -0.24
CA VAL A 38 4.83 -9.14 -0.89
C VAL A 38 5.86 -10.18 -1.36
N ALA A 39 5.38 -11.35 -1.79
CA ALA A 39 6.26 -12.32 -2.42
C ALA A 39 6.93 -11.69 -3.64
N GLN A 40 8.20 -11.99 -3.86
CA GLN A 40 8.96 -11.41 -4.97
C GLN A 40 8.24 -11.61 -6.31
N SER A 41 7.65 -12.77 -6.51
CA SER A 41 6.90 -13.07 -7.75
C SER A 41 5.64 -12.23 -7.91
N ASP A 42 5.16 -11.60 -6.84
CA ASP A 42 3.94 -10.80 -6.86
C ASP A 42 4.18 -9.30 -7.01
N ILE A 43 5.44 -8.87 -6.93
CA ILE A 43 5.75 -7.42 -7.00
C ILE A 43 5.19 -6.79 -8.27
N GLY A 44 5.34 -7.46 -9.41
CA GLY A 44 4.83 -6.97 -10.68
C GLY A 44 3.31 -6.78 -10.67
N LYS A 45 2.58 -7.61 -9.93
CA LYS A 45 1.12 -7.51 -9.82
C LYS A 45 0.70 -6.29 -9.00
N VAL A 46 1.49 -5.97 -7.98
CA VAL A 46 1.21 -4.83 -7.11
C VAL A 46 1.56 -3.52 -7.81
N ILE A 47 2.67 -3.50 -8.54
CA ILE A 47 3.07 -2.31 -9.30
C ILE A 47 2.13 -2.10 -10.48
N GLY A 48 1.82 -3.19 -11.19
CA GLY A 48 0.96 -3.16 -12.35
C GLY A 48 1.66 -2.64 -13.59
N LYS A 49 0.99 -2.76 -14.72
CA LYS A 49 1.53 -2.34 -16.00
C LYS A 49 1.75 -0.83 -15.99
N LYS A 50 2.98 -0.40 -16.27
CA LYS A 50 3.37 1.02 -16.25
C LYS A 50 3.13 1.69 -14.89
N GLY A 51 3.13 0.91 -13.82
CA GLY A 51 2.94 1.43 -12.48
C GLY A 51 1.50 1.81 -12.14
N ARG A 52 0.54 1.42 -12.96
CA ARG A 52 -0.86 1.87 -12.79
C ARG A 52 -1.50 1.41 -11.50
N THR A 53 -1.25 0.16 -11.09
CA THR A 53 -1.84 -0.37 -9.87
C THR A 53 -1.28 0.35 -8.65
N ALA A 54 0.04 0.48 -8.57
CA ALA A 54 0.67 1.19 -7.46
C ALA A 54 0.20 2.65 -7.40
N ASN A 55 0.10 3.30 -8.56
CA ASN A 55 -0.40 4.68 -8.60
C ASN A 55 -1.85 4.79 -8.16
N ALA A 56 -2.69 3.81 -8.50
CA ALA A 56 -4.08 3.79 -8.05
C ALA A 56 -4.15 3.68 -6.52
N ILE A 57 -3.32 2.82 -5.92
CA ILE A 57 -3.26 2.70 -4.47
C ILE A 57 -2.79 4.02 -3.85
N ARG A 58 -1.76 4.63 -4.42
CA ARG A 58 -1.26 5.92 -3.94
C ARG A 58 -2.32 7.02 -4.02
N ASN A 59 -3.14 7.01 -5.07
CA ASN A 59 -4.23 7.98 -5.21
C ASN A 59 -5.29 7.79 -4.12
N ILE A 60 -5.61 6.55 -3.78
CA ILE A 60 -6.54 6.26 -2.69
C ILE A 60 -5.99 6.78 -1.36
N LEU A 61 -4.71 6.54 -1.11
CA LEU A 61 -4.05 7.02 0.12
C LEU A 61 -4.02 8.55 0.15
N SER A 62 -3.78 9.18 -0.99
CA SER A 62 -3.76 10.63 -1.09
C SER A 62 -5.12 11.24 -0.76
N ALA A 63 -6.19 10.63 -1.26
CA ALA A 63 -7.55 11.09 -0.98
C ALA A 63 -7.86 10.95 0.51
N ALA A 64 -7.47 9.84 1.12
CA ALA A 64 -7.66 9.63 2.56
C ALA A 64 -6.81 10.61 3.38
N SER A 65 -5.60 10.92 2.91
CA SER A 65 -4.71 11.89 3.56
C SER A 65 -5.36 13.27 3.65
N ALA A 66 -5.98 13.71 2.57
CA ALA A 66 -6.64 15.02 2.52
C ALA A 66 -7.78 15.09 3.55
N LYS A 67 -8.51 13.99 3.72
CA LYS A 67 -9.63 13.95 4.65
C LYS A 67 -9.17 13.93 6.11
N ILE A 68 -8.09 13.20 6.39
CA ILE A 68 -7.59 13.01 7.76
C ILE A 68 -6.64 14.13 8.18
N GLY A 69 -6.04 14.83 7.20
CA GLY A 69 -5.06 15.87 7.48
C GLY A 69 -3.67 15.33 7.78
N LYS A 70 -3.40 14.09 7.35
CA LYS A 70 -2.11 13.44 7.55
C LYS A 70 -1.66 12.81 6.24
N ARG A 71 -0.40 13.00 5.88
CA ARG A 71 0.13 12.46 4.63
C ARG A 71 0.51 11.00 4.77
N TYR A 72 0.08 10.19 3.82
CA TYR A 72 0.46 8.78 3.73
C TYR A 72 1.33 8.55 2.50
N VAL A 73 2.40 7.80 2.69
CA VAL A 73 3.35 7.44 1.62
C VAL A 73 3.39 5.92 1.54
N LEU A 74 3.38 5.39 0.33
CA LEU A 74 3.44 3.94 0.11
C LEU A 74 4.84 3.55 -0.37
N GLU A 75 5.45 2.59 0.32
CA GLU A 75 6.69 1.96 -0.11
C GLU A 75 6.41 0.48 -0.37
N ILE A 76 6.88 -0.04 -1.50
CA ILE A 76 6.68 -1.43 -1.89
C ILE A 76 8.03 -2.14 -1.89
N THR A 77 8.12 -3.24 -1.14
CA THR A 77 9.34 -4.03 -1.04
C THR A 77 9.04 -5.51 -1.23
N GLU A 78 10.07 -6.30 -1.37
CA GLU A 78 9.92 -7.76 -1.39
C GLU A 78 10.26 -8.40 -0.05
#